data_b1d735ca9b977da1bcdffd8b1b326807
#
_entry.id   b1d735ca9b977da1bcdffd8b1b326807
#
_cell.length_a   1.000
_cell.length_b   1.000
_cell.length_c   1.000
_cell.angle_alpha   90.00
_cell.angle_beta   90.00
_cell.angle_gamma   90.00
#
_symmetry.space_group_name_H-M   'P 1'
#
loop_
_entity.id
_entity.type
_entity.pdbx_description
1 polymer ?
#
loop_
_entity_poly.entity_id
_entity_poly.type
_entity_poly.pdbx_seq_one_letter_code
_entity_poly.pdbx_strand_id
1 'polypeptide(L)'
;MNNIVRFPGCGVFDAHSSFVAVHRPSRSIVGLLLCSRVRDDVGHVTQVCVLPGQRGRRIGESLIGLCTQELRTRNFSALSLTVTEANLKAVDLYRRLGFVVRRRFDAFVWEG
;
A
#
# COMPACT_ATOMS: atom_id res chain seq x y z
N MET A 1 10.08 -9.68 13.74
CA MET A 1 11.09 -9.86 12.67
C MET A 1 12.06 -8.70 12.73
N ASN A 2 13.35 -9.00 12.85
CA ASN A 2 14.35 -7.98 13.08
C ASN A 2 15.14 -7.58 11.84
N ASN A 3 14.76 -8.11 10.70
CA ASN A 3 15.48 -7.82 9.46
C ASN A 3 14.93 -6.55 8.81
N ILE A 4 15.81 -5.60 8.57
CA ILE A 4 15.50 -4.41 7.82
C ILE A 4 15.81 -4.71 6.37
N VAL A 5 14.80 -4.67 5.52
CA VAL A 5 14.93 -4.89 4.09
C VAL A 5 14.94 -3.54 3.40
N ARG A 6 16.03 -3.25 2.70
CA ARG A 6 16.15 -2.02 1.91
C ARG A 6 15.98 -2.34 0.44
N PHE A 7 15.13 -1.56 -0.22
CA PHE A 7 14.94 -1.66 -1.65
C PHE A 7 15.60 -0.45 -2.30
N PRO A 8 16.52 -0.65 -3.26
CA PRO A 8 17.14 0.49 -3.95
C PRO A 8 16.08 1.44 -4.50
N GLY A 9 16.15 2.70 -4.07
CA GLY A 9 15.19 3.73 -4.48
C GLY A 9 13.83 3.69 -3.80
N CYS A 10 13.55 2.69 -2.96
CA CYS A 10 12.24 2.51 -2.31
C CYS A 10 12.29 2.68 -0.79
N GLY A 11 13.46 3.00 -0.21
CA GLY A 11 13.59 3.25 1.22
C GLY A 11 13.74 1.98 2.06
N VAL A 12 13.31 2.05 3.29
CA VAL A 12 13.46 1.00 4.30
C VAL A 12 12.10 0.34 4.54
N PHE A 13 12.05 -0.99 4.47
CA PHE A 13 10.84 -1.74 4.74
C PHE A 13 10.28 -1.40 6.13
N ASP A 14 8.99 -1.11 6.19
CA ASP A 14 8.29 -0.77 7.42
C ASP A 14 7.26 -1.84 7.75
N ALA A 15 7.62 -2.70 8.70
CA ALA A 15 6.77 -3.85 9.06
C ALA A 15 5.44 -3.41 9.66
N HIS A 16 5.41 -2.32 10.43
CA HIS A 16 4.20 -1.89 11.12
C HIS A 16 3.11 -1.38 10.17
N SER A 17 3.48 -0.89 9.00
CA SER A 17 2.52 -0.43 8.00
C SER A 17 2.34 -1.42 6.84
N SER A 18 2.92 -2.61 6.97
CA SER A 18 2.78 -3.70 6.01
C SER A 18 1.85 -4.76 6.57
N PHE A 19 0.97 -5.31 5.74
CA PHE A 19 -0.10 -6.19 6.19
C PHE A 19 -0.27 -7.37 5.26
N VAL A 20 -0.79 -8.46 5.81
CA VAL A 20 -1.24 -9.62 5.02
C VAL A 20 -2.70 -9.87 5.32
N ALA A 21 -3.44 -10.31 4.31
CA ALA A 21 -4.81 -10.77 4.46
C ALA A 21 -4.81 -12.29 4.46
N VAL A 22 -5.47 -12.87 5.45
CA VAL A 22 -5.52 -14.31 5.65
C VAL A 22 -6.97 -14.79 5.54
N HIS A 23 -7.18 -15.83 4.72
CA HIS A 23 -8.47 -16.51 4.65
C HIS A 23 -8.53 -17.47 5.84
N ARG A 24 -9.39 -17.18 6.80
CA ARG A 24 -9.43 -17.92 8.06
C ARG A 24 -9.68 -19.42 7.91
N PRO A 25 -10.66 -19.87 7.09
CA PRO A 25 -10.92 -21.31 6.98
C PRO A 25 -9.72 -22.11 6.48
N SER A 26 -9.00 -21.61 5.48
CA SER A 26 -7.86 -22.31 4.92
C SER A 26 -6.52 -21.90 5.54
N ARG A 27 -6.50 -20.81 6.32
CA ARG A 27 -5.29 -20.20 6.88
C ARG A 27 -4.28 -19.78 5.79
N SER A 28 -4.76 -19.57 4.57
CA SER A 28 -3.93 -19.15 3.45
C SER A 28 -3.81 -17.64 3.38
N ILE A 29 -2.63 -17.15 3.00
CA ILE A 29 -2.46 -15.73 2.69
C ILE A 29 -3.09 -15.49 1.33
N VAL A 30 -4.04 -14.55 1.28
CA VAL A 30 -4.78 -14.23 0.05
C VAL A 30 -4.49 -12.83 -0.48
N GLY A 31 -3.77 -12.04 0.28
CA GLY A 31 -3.35 -10.72 -0.15
C GLY A 31 -2.24 -10.18 0.71
N LEU A 32 -1.51 -9.21 0.21
CA LEU A 32 -0.47 -8.55 0.99
C LEU A 32 -0.27 -7.11 0.53
N LEU A 33 0.26 -6.30 1.43
CA LEU A 33 0.72 -4.95 1.14
C LEU A 33 2.05 -4.75 1.83
N LEU A 34 3.07 -4.34 1.06
CA LEU A 34 4.39 -4.01 1.57
C LEU A 34 4.58 -2.50 1.48
N CYS A 35 4.93 -1.90 2.60
CA CYS A 35 5.17 -0.47 2.70
C CYS A 35 6.60 -0.22 3.16
N SER A 36 7.24 0.78 2.59
CA SER A 36 8.57 1.23 2.97
C SER A 36 8.52 2.68 3.41
N ARG A 37 9.43 3.05 4.30
CA ARG A 37 9.63 4.45 4.66
C ARG A 37 10.72 5.02 3.77
N VAL A 38 10.37 6.00 2.95
CA VAL A 38 11.32 6.62 2.01
C VAL A 38 11.90 7.92 2.56
N ARG A 39 11.21 8.52 3.52
CA ARG A 39 11.65 9.67 4.33
C ARG A 39 11.10 9.50 5.72
N ASP A 40 11.51 10.34 6.65
CA ASP A 40 11.09 10.21 8.05
C ASP A 40 9.56 10.16 8.22
N ASP A 41 8.84 10.87 7.38
CA ASP A 41 7.38 10.99 7.49
C ASP A 41 6.64 10.61 6.20
N VAL A 42 7.31 9.92 5.27
CA VAL A 42 6.70 9.52 3.99
C VAL A 42 6.84 8.02 3.79
N GLY A 43 5.71 7.35 3.62
CA GLY A 43 5.66 5.94 3.25
C GLY A 43 5.47 5.77 1.75
N HIS A 44 5.85 4.61 1.25
CA HIS A 44 5.63 4.22 -0.14
C HIS A 44 5.19 2.77 -0.20
N VAL A 45 4.07 2.51 -0.87
CA VAL A 45 3.60 1.15 -1.10
C VAL A 45 4.45 0.55 -2.22
N THR A 46 5.31 -0.40 -1.86
CA THR A 46 6.18 -1.07 -2.81
C THR A 46 5.46 -2.19 -3.54
N GLN A 47 4.48 -2.81 -2.89
CA GLN A 47 3.69 -3.86 -3.50
C GLN A 47 2.36 -4.00 -2.79
N VAL A 48 1.30 -4.16 -3.56
CA VAL A 48 0.00 -4.61 -3.07
C VAL A 48 -0.54 -5.62 -4.06
N CYS A 49 -0.94 -6.78 -3.56
CA CYS A 49 -1.53 -7.81 -4.42
C CYS A 49 -2.56 -8.63 -3.67
N VAL A 50 -3.51 -9.14 -4.45
CA VAL A 50 -4.59 -10.01 -3.96
C VAL A 50 -4.69 -11.17 -4.95
N LEU A 51 -4.82 -12.39 -4.42
CA LEU A 51 -4.99 -13.55 -5.28
C LEU A 51 -6.21 -13.41 -6.17
N PRO A 52 -6.14 -13.86 -7.45
CA PRO A 52 -7.25 -13.68 -8.40
C PRO A 52 -8.60 -14.18 -7.89
N GLY A 53 -8.63 -15.32 -7.20
CA GLY A 53 -9.88 -15.87 -6.65
C GLY A 53 -10.47 -15.08 -5.49
N GLN A 54 -9.75 -14.12 -4.96
CA GLN A 54 -10.18 -13.29 -3.82
C GLN A 54 -10.46 -11.84 -4.24
N ARG A 55 -10.29 -11.51 -5.49
CA ARG A 55 -10.57 -10.16 -6.00
C ARG A 55 -12.07 -9.88 -5.93
N GLY A 56 -12.43 -8.60 -5.80
CA GLY A 56 -13.82 -8.20 -5.67
C GLY A 56 -14.34 -8.20 -4.23
N ARG A 57 -13.54 -8.62 -3.25
CA ARG A 57 -13.91 -8.62 -1.83
C ARG A 57 -13.33 -7.45 -1.07
N ARG A 58 -12.86 -6.43 -1.76
CA ARG A 58 -12.28 -5.22 -1.18
C ARG A 58 -11.07 -5.46 -0.27
N ILE A 59 -10.36 -6.57 -0.50
CA ILE A 59 -9.17 -6.90 0.30
C ILE A 59 -8.07 -5.87 0.09
N GLY A 60 -7.79 -5.50 -1.15
CA GLY A 60 -6.78 -4.49 -1.46
C GLY A 60 -7.12 -3.13 -0.84
N GLU A 61 -8.38 -2.73 -0.93
CA GLU A 61 -8.86 -1.50 -0.30
C GLU A 61 -8.66 -1.52 1.21
N SER A 62 -8.96 -2.65 1.85
CA SER A 62 -8.77 -2.82 3.29
C SER A 62 -7.29 -2.76 3.67
N LEU A 63 -6.42 -3.39 2.88
CA LEU A 63 -4.97 -3.35 3.13
C LEU A 63 -4.43 -1.93 3.06
N ILE A 64 -4.83 -1.18 2.05
CA ILE A 64 -4.42 0.22 1.91
C ILE A 64 -4.98 1.07 3.06
N GLY A 65 -6.22 0.82 3.45
CA GLY A 65 -6.85 1.51 4.58
C GLY A 65 -6.10 1.28 5.88
N LEU A 66 -5.69 0.04 6.15
CA LEU A 66 -4.90 -0.28 7.34
C LEU A 66 -3.53 0.39 7.30
N CYS A 67 -2.90 0.39 6.12
CA CYS A 67 -1.61 1.06 5.94
C CYS A 67 -1.70 2.56 6.22
N THR A 68 -2.68 3.24 5.63
CA THR A 68 -2.86 4.67 5.84
C THR A 68 -3.20 4.99 7.29
N GLN A 69 -4.01 4.16 7.94
CA GLN A 69 -4.37 4.35 9.34
C GLN A 69 -3.15 4.24 10.25
N GLU A 70 -2.30 3.23 10.02
CA GLU A 70 -1.07 3.05 10.79
C GLU A 70 -0.12 4.24 10.63
N LEU A 71 0.07 4.69 9.40
CA LEU A 71 0.93 5.84 9.14
C LEU A 71 0.37 7.13 9.75
N ARG A 72 -0.95 7.28 9.74
CA ARG A 72 -1.60 8.43 10.35
C ARG A 72 -1.37 8.46 11.87
N THR A 73 -1.49 7.32 12.54
CA THR A 73 -1.23 7.25 14.00
C THR A 73 0.22 7.55 14.34
N ARG A 74 1.13 7.33 13.40
CA ARG A 74 2.56 7.63 13.58
C ARG A 74 2.94 9.01 13.03
N ASN A 75 1.94 9.83 12.68
CA ASN A 75 2.13 11.21 12.19
C ASN A 75 2.92 11.29 10.88
N PHE A 76 2.79 10.29 10.03
CA PHE A 76 3.33 10.38 8.67
C PHE A 76 2.52 11.41 7.88
N SER A 77 3.20 12.17 7.03
CA SER A 77 2.58 13.23 6.26
C SER A 77 2.05 12.76 4.91
N ALA A 78 2.57 11.65 4.39
CA ALA A 78 2.18 11.17 3.06
C ALA A 78 2.44 9.68 2.88
N LEU A 79 1.67 9.09 1.97
CA LEU A 79 1.88 7.74 1.46
C LEU A 79 1.79 7.82 -0.05
N SER A 80 2.80 7.29 -0.74
CA SER A 80 2.80 7.24 -2.20
C SER A 80 2.67 5.81 -2.71
N LEU A 81 2.21 5.67 -3.92
CA LEU A 81 2.20 4.40 -4.64
C LEU A 81 2.26 4.68 -6.13
N THR A 82 2.67 3.67 -6.89
CA THR A 82 2.76 3.75 -8.33
C THR A 82 1.77 2.77 -8.96
N VAL A 83 1.07 3.22 -9.98
CA VAL A 83 0.15 2.38 -10.74
C VAL A 83 0.20 2.79 -12.20
N THR A 84 0.03 1.83 -13.11
CA THR A 84 -0.01 2.16 -14.53
C THR A 84 -1.34 2.82 -14.90
N GLU A 85 -1.29 3.85 -15.76
CA GLU A 85 -2.49 4.54 -16.22
C GLU A 85 -3.50 3.61 -16.88
N ALA A 86 -3.01 2.55 -17.54
CA ALA A 86 -3.87 1.58 -18.18
C ALA A 86 -4.72 0.79 -17.20
N ASN A 87 -4.35 0.73 -15.93
CA ASN A 87 -5.11 0.02 -14.92
C ASN A 87 -6.19 0.92 -14.34
N LEU A 88 -7.27 1.10 -15.11
CA LEU A 88 -8.34 2.05 -14.77
C LEU A 88 -9.04 1.71 -13.46
N LYS A 89 -9.20 0.42 -13.15
CA LYS A 89 -9.84 0.00 -11.90
C LYS A 89 -9.01 0.42 -10.68
N ALA A 90 -7.70 0.25 -10.76
CA ALA A 90 -6.80 0.64 -9.69
C ALA A 90 -6.76 2.17 -9.54
N VAL A 91 -6.72 2.90 -10.65
CA VAL A 91 -6.75 4.35 -10.62
C VAL A 91 -8.01 4.86 -9.94
N ASP A 92 -9.17 4.32 -10.31
CA ASP A 92 -10.44 4.70 -9.68
C ASP A 92 -10.45 4.40 -8.19
N LEU A 93 -9.94 3.22 -7.80
CA LEU A 93 -9.87 2.83 -6.40
C LEU A 93 -9.03 3.82 -5.60
N TYR A 94 -7.84 4.14 -6.08
CA TYR A 94 -6.94 5.03 -5.35
C TYR A 94 -7.49 6.45 -5.26
N ARG A 95 -8.15 6.94 -6.31
CA ARG A 95 -8.83 8.22 -6.25
C ARG A 95 -9.95 8.25 -5.22
N ARG A 96 -10.74 7.19 -5.14
CA ARG A 96 -11.81 7.07 -4.13
C ARG A 96 -11.25 7.05 -2.71
N LEU A 97 -10.05 6.52 -2.54
CA LEU A 97 -9.39 6.47 -1.24
C LEU A 97 -8.67 7.78 -0.87
N GLY A 98 -8.71 8.78 -1.73
CA GLY A 98 -8.15 10.09 -1.45
C GLY A 98 -6.76 10.33 -2.01
N PHE A 99 -6.26 9.41 -2.83
CA PHE A 99 -4.98 9.62 -3.49
C PHE A 99 -5.14 10.60 -4.66
N VAL A 100 -4.13 11.43 -4.87
CA VAL A 100 -4.08 12.37 -5.98
C VAL A 100 -2.85 12.12 -6.82
N VAL A 101 -2.96 12.37 -8.13
CA VAL A 101 -1.84 12.20 -9.06
C VAL A 101 -0.85 13.35 -8.86
N ARG A 102 0.40 13.02 -8.57
CA ARG A 102 1.47 14.02 -8.36
C ARG A 102 2.45 14.11 -9.50
N ARG A 103 2.59 13.07 -10.31
CA ARG A 103 3.58 13.01 -11.38
C ARG A 103 2.99 12.37 -12.62
N ARG A 104 3.60 12.67 -13.76
CA ARG A 104 3.21 12.10 -15.06
C ARG A 104 3.45 10.59 -15.15
N PHE A 105 4.21 10.01 -14.24
CA PHE A 105 4.53 8.58 -14.23
C PHE A 105 3.62 7.80 -13.29
N ASP A 106 2.36 8.19 -13.22
CA ASP A 106 1.33 7.45 -12.51
C ASP A 106 1.63 7.21 -11.02
N ALA A 107 2.27 8.17 -10.40
CA ALA A 107 2.47 8.13 -8.96
C ALA A 107 1.27 8.77 -8.27
N PHE A 108 0.71 8.04 -7.30
CA PHE A 108 -0.38 8.52 -6.48
C PHE A 108 0.14 8.81 -5.08
N VAL A 109 -0.28 9.94 -4.52
CA VAL A 109 0.14 10.36 -3.18
C VAL A 109 -1.09 10.63 -2.35
N TRP A 110 -1.10 10.08 -1.15
CA TRP A 110 -2.05 10.39 -0.10
C TRP A 110 -1.34 11.29 0.91
N GLU A 111 -1.94 12.42 1.25
CA GLU A 111 -1.41 13.37 2.23
C GLU A 111 -2.37 13.42 3.42
N GLY A 112 -1.85 12.98 4.54
CA GLY A 112 -2.63 12.84 5.75
C GLY A 112 -2.91 14.10 6.54
#